data_d5723b8b90385f35e4441c134cb04e05
#
_entry.id   d5723b8b90385f35e4441c134cb04e05
#
_cell.length_a   1.000
_cell.length_b   1.000
_cell.length_c   1.000
_cell.angle_alpha   90.00
_cell.angle_beta   90.00
_cell.angle_gamma   90.00
#
_symmetry.space_group_name_H-M   'P 1'
#
loop_
_entity.id
_entity.type
_entity.pdbx_description
1 polymer ?
#
loop_
_entity_poly.entity_id
_entity_poly.type
_entity_poly.pdbx_seq_one_letter_code
_entity_poly.pdbx_strand_id
1 'polypeptide(L)'
;VLQQEQMLYAAKDVEVLLDVYDKLEEGLKRNGLLDSYALECGAIEAVAEMQRCGMPWSKDALQQAVEDYGFDAQTLERDFILRLDAALPEEHKLPRDEDGSFNLRKKDSGRVSDGTKKYAGFNLGSPKQMVEVMTHILGEPPVDGDGKPSASRQVLSNYAADHEVIRIFLGWKKA
;
A
#
# COMPACT_ATOMS: atom_id res chain seq x y z
N VAL A 1 -22.36 32.13 -0.72
CA VAL A 1 -23.45 32.13 -1.72
C VAL A 1 -22.86 31.56 -3.00
N LEU A 2 -23.50 30.54 -3.60
CA LEU A 2 -23.07 29.94 -4.86
C LEU A 2 -23.21 30.94 -6.01
N GLN A 3 -22.26 30.97 -6.91
CA GLN A 3 -22.31 31.74 -8.14
C GLN A 3 -23.24 31.08 -9.15
N GLN A 4 -23.85 31.89 -10.06
CA GLN A 4 -24.79 31.38 -11.06
C GLN A 4 -24.20 30.24 -11.90
N GLU A 5 -22.92 30.32 -12.27
CA GLU A 5 -22.23 29.29 -13.05
C GLU A 5 -22.12 27.96 -12.26
N GLN A 6 -21.90 28.04 -10.95
CA GLN A 6 -21.86 26.84 -10.10
C GLN A 6 -23.23 26.18 -9.98
N MET A 7 -24.30 26.99 -9.93
CA MET A 7 -25.68 26.47 -9.93
C MET A 7 -26.04 25.82 -11.26
N LEU A 8 -25.66 26.42 -12.39
CA LEU A 8 -25.87 25.85 -13.71
C LEU A 8 -25.08 24.54 -13.92
N TYR A 9 -23.87 24.48 -13.42
CA TYR A 9 -23.08 23.26 -13.44
C TYR A 9 -23.77 22.14 -12.65
N ALA A 10 -24.16 22.42 -11.41
CA ALA A 10 -24.86 21.46 -10.56
C ALA A 10 -26.21 21.00 -11.17
N ALA A 11 -26.94 21.91 -11.82
CA ALA A 11 -28.17 21.55 -12.52
C ALA A 11 -27.93 20.59 -13.69
N LYS A 12 -26.85 20.80 -14.46
CA LYS A 12 -26.47 19.89 -15.54
C LYS A 12 -26.09 18.50 -15.05
N ASP A 13 -25.41 18.42 -13.92
CA ASP A 13 -25.03 17.11 -13.32
C ASP A 13 -26.27 16.30 -12.92
N VAL A 14 -27.37 16.96 -12.56
CA VAL A 14 -28.63 16.29 -12.19
C VAL A 14 -29.47 15.95 -13.44
N GLU A 15 -29.48 16.82 -14.46
CA GLU A 15 -30.31 16.67 -15.66
C GLU A 15 -30.07 15.33 -16.37
N VAL A 16 -28.82 14.88 -16.45
CA VAL A 16 -28.44 13.63 -17.12
C VAL A 16 -28.76 12.36 -16.32
N LEU A 17 -29.08 12.49 -15.03
CA LEU A 17 -29.25 11.32 -14.14
C LEU A 17 -30.47 10.48 -14.52
N LEU A 18 -31.55 11.08 -15.01
CA LEU A 18 -32.75 10.35 -15.42
C LEU A 18 -32.48 9.46 -16.62
N ASP A 19 -31.82 9.99 -17.63
CA ASP A 19 -31.45 9.21 -18.84
C ASP A 19 -30.46 8.09 -18.50
N VAL A 20 -29.54 8.35 -17.59
CA VAL A 20 -28.58 7.33 -17.10
C VAL A 20 -29.31 6.23 -16.32
N TYR A 21 -30.25 6.62 -15.45
CA TYR A 21 -31.05 5.67 -14.67
C TYR A 21 -31.83 4.71 -15.59
N ASP A 22 -32.56 5.24 -16.58
CA ASP A 22 -33.35 4.44 -17.49
C ASP A 22 -32.50 3.42 -18.26
N LYS A 23 -31.34 3.84 -18.75
CA LYS A 23 -30.38 2.94 -19.44
C LYS A 23 -29.81 1.87 -18.51
N LEU A 24 -29.48 2.23 -17.28
CA LEU A 24 -28.99 1.26 -16.29
C LEU A 24 -30.06 0.27 -15.90
N GLU A 25 -31.31 0.73 -15.70
CA GLU A 25 -32.43 -0.14 -15.37
C GLU A 25 -32.72 -1.16 -16.49
N GLU A 26 -32.68 -0.72 -17.76
CA GLU A 26 -32.77 -1.65 -18.90
C GLU A 26 -31.64 -2.67 -18.91
N GLY A 27 -30.41 -2.24 -18.59
CA GLY A 27 -29.26 -3.12 -18.46
C GLY A 27 -29.45 -4.16 -17.37
N LEU A 28 -29.93 -3.77 -16.19
CA LEU A 28 -30.21 -4.67 -15.06
C LEU A 28 -31.32 -5.68 -15.43
N LYS A 29 -32.41 -5.24 -16.07
CA LYS A 29 -33.48 -6.12 -16.54
C LYS A 29 -32.96 -7.16 -17.54
N ARG A 30 -32.16 -6.73 -18.51
CA ARG A 30 -31.60 -7.60 -19.57
C ARG A 30 -30.69 -8.69 -19.01
N ASN A 31 -29.95 -8.37 -17.93
CA ASN A 31 -28.99 -9.28 -17.30
C ASN A 31 -29.58 -10.07 -16.11
N GLY A 32 -30.85 -9.88 -15.77
CA GLY A 32 -31.49 -10.58 -14.64
C GLY A 32 -30.96 -10.14 -13.26
N LEU A 33 -30.50 -8.90 -13.12
CA LEU A 33 -29.84 -8.38 -11.91
C LEU A 33 -30.75 -7.50 -11.02
N LEU A 34 -32.07 -7.43 -11.29
CA LEU A 34 -32.98 -6.57 -10.53
C LEU A 34 -33.06 -6.96 -9.05
N ASP A 35 -33.07 -8.26 -8.74
CA ASP A 35 -33.12 -8.72 -7.34
C ASP A 35 -31.84 -8.37 -6.59
N SER A 36 -30.68 -8.52 -7.23
CA SER A 36 -29.40 -8.10 -6.65
C SER A 36 -29.37 -6.59 -6.43
N TYR A 37 -29.84 -5.81 -7.39
CA TYR A 37 -29.96 -4.35 -7.26
C TYR A 37 -30.89 -3.94 -6.11
N ALA A 38 -32.05 -4.58 -5.98
CA ALA A 38 -32.97 -4.32 -4.87
C ALA A 38 -32.36 -4.63 -3.51
N LEU A 39 -31.59 -5.75 -3.41
CA LEU A 39 -30.87 -6.10 -2.20
C LEU A 39 -29.80 -5.06 -1.84
N GLU A 40 -28.98 -4.65 -2.80
CA GLU A 40 -27.94 -3.63 -2.59
C GLU A 40 -28.56 -2.28 -2.17
N CYS A 41 -29.63 -1.84 -2.85
CA CYS A 41 -30.34 -0.62 -2.47
C CYS A 41 -30.93 -0.71 -1.07
N GLY A 42 -31.51 -1.87 -0.69
CA GLY A 42 -32.06 -2.10 0.66
C GLY A 42 -31.00 -2.07 1.76
N ALA A 43 -29.75 -2.41 1.43
CA ALA A 43 -28.63 -2.35 2.38
C ALA A 43 -28.14 -0.91 2.68
N ILE A 44 -28.46 0.07 1.81
CA ILE A 44 -27.95 1.44 1.93
C ILE A 44 -28.36 2.08 3.27
N GLU A 45 -29.60 1.90 3.71
CA GLU A 45 -30.07 2.46 4.98
C GLU A 45 -29.31 1.89 6.17
N ALA A 46 -29.08 0.57 6.19
CA ALA A 46 -28.31 -0.09 7.24
C ALA A 46 -26.85 0.39 7.25
N VAL A 47 -26.23 0.50 6.09
CA VAL A 47 -24.84 1.00 5.96
C VAL A 47 -24.74 2.46 6.37
N ALA A 48 -25.70 3.30 5.96
CA ALA A 48 -25.76 4.72 6.36
C ALA A 48 -25.90 4.86 7.88
N GLU A 49 -26.74 4.03 8.52
CA GLU A 49 -26.88 4.04 9.97
C GLU A 49 -25.61 3.56 10.67
N MET A 50 -24.96 2.51 10.18
CA MET A 50 -23.66 2.06 10.70
C MET A 50 -22.60 3.16 10.59
N GLN A 51 -22.54 3.90 9.48
CA GLN A 51 -21.63 5.02 9.30
C GLN A 51 -21.94 6.19 10.24
N ARG A 52 -23.23 6.48 10.44
CA ARG A 52 -23.68 7.53 11.34
C ARG A 52 -23.38 7.23 12.80
N CYS A 53 -23.62 5.99 13.23
CA CYS A 53 -23.35 5.56 14.60
C CYS A 53 -21.87 5.39 14.86
N GLY A 54 -21.10 4.99 13.82
CA GLY A 54 -19.70 4.64 13.95
C GLY A 54 -19.47 3.38 14.77
N MET A 55 -18.19 3.08 15.02
CA MET A 55 -17.78 2.05 15.97
C MET A 55 -17.27 2.72 17.25
N PRO A 56 -17.72 2.29 18.44
CA PRO A 56 -17.16 2.80 19.67
C PRO A 56 -15.72 2.28 19.83
N TRP A 57 -14.77 3.19 19.87
CA TRP A 57 -13.35 2.86 20.12
C TRP A 57 -12.94 3.43 21.48
N SER A 58 -12.25 2.64 22.27
CA SER A 58 -11.51 3.15 23.41
C SER A 58 -10.26 3.86 22.91
N LYS A 59 -10.17 5.17 23.18
CA LYS A 59 -8.98 5.96 22.82
C LYS A 59 -7.71 5.39 23.42
N ASP A 60 -7.78 4.98 24.68
CA ASP A 60 -6.61 4.45 25.42
C ASP A 60 -6.18 3.08 24.84
N ALA A 61 -7.14 2.19 24.53
CA ALA A 61 -6.83 0.92 23.90
C ALA A 61 -6.25 1.09 22.49
N LEU A 62 -6.74 2.07 21.71
CA LEU A 62 -6.19 2.39 20.41
C LEU A 62 -4.77 2.95 20.53
N GLN A 63 -4.53 3.87 21.49
CA GLN A 63 -3.23 4.44 21.75
C GLN A 63 -2.23 3.33 22.10
N GLN A 64 -2.59 2.43 23.02
CA GLN A 64 -1.76 1.30 23.41
C GLN A 64 -1.45 0.39 22.22
N ALA A 65 -2.46 0.06 21.41
CA ALA A 65 -2.26 -0.76 20.22
C ALA A 65 -1.29 -0.10 19.22
N VAL A 66 -1.39 1.22 19.01
CA VAL A 66 -0.46 1.98 18.13
C VAL A 66 0.97 1.91 18.66
N GLU A 67 1.15 2.01 19.99
CA GLU A 67 2.48 1.93 20.61
C GLU A 67 3.07 0.51 20.50
N ASP A 68 2.27 -0.51 20.82
CA ASP A 68 2.68 -1.93 20.75
C ASP A 68 3.04 -2.34 19.31
N TYR A 69 2.15 -2.07 18.34
CA TYR A 69 2.43 -2.38 16.93
C TYR A 69 3.57 -1.54 16.35
N GLY A 70 3.71 -0.29 16.80
CA GLY A 70 4.82 0.56 16.40
C GLY A 70 6.16 0.02 16.86
N PHE A 71 6.24 -0.49 18.11
CA PHE A 71 7.43 -1.14 18.65
C PHE A 71 7.77 -2.44 17.90
N ASP A 72 6.76 -3.28 17.67
CA ASP A 72 6.93 -4.54 16.93
C ASP A 72 7.40 -4.29 15.49
N ALA A 73 6.80 -3.33 14.80
CA ALA A 73 7.19 -2.96 13.44
C ALA A 73 8.63 -2.46 13.36
N GLN A 74 9.07 -1.63 14.31
CA GLN A 74 10.46 -1.14 14.36
C GLN A 74 11.45 -2.28 14.67
N THR A 75 11.07 -3.20 15.54
CA THR A 75 11.90 -4.36 15.88
C THR A 75 12.07 -5.28 14.68
N LEU A 76 10.99 -5.59 13.99
CA LEU A 76 11.01 -6.40 12.77
C LEU A 76 11.79 -5.72 11.64
N GLU A 77 11.64 -4.41 11.47
CA GLU A 77 12.39 -3.63 10.48
C GLU A 77 13.89 -3.71 10.76
N ARG A 78 14.31 -3.51 12.02
CA ARG A 78 15.70 -3.58 12.41
C ARG A 78 16.30 -4.96 12.21
N ASP A 79 15.58 -6.02 12.62
CA ASP A 79 16.03 -7.41 12.41
C ASP A 79 16.15 -7.73 10.91
N PHE A 80 15.18 -7.31 10.12
CA PHE A 80 15.22 -7.46 8.68
C PHE A 80 16.46 -6.79 8.06
N ILE A 81 16.74 -5.53 8.40
CA ILE A 81 17.87 -4.79 7.87
C ILE A 81 19.21 -5.45 8.22
N LEU A 82 19.36 -5.88 9.45
CA LEU A 82 20.58 -6.56 9.92
C LEU A 82 20.82 -7.87 9.18
N ARG A 83 19.77 -8.67 9.00
CA ARG A 83 19.89 -9.96 8.27
C ARG A 83 20.04 -9.78 6.80
N LEU A 84 19.40 -8.77 6.23
CA LEU A 84 19.57 -8.39 4.85
C LEU A 84 21.03 -8.02 4.56
N ASP A 85 21.58 -7.10 5.36
CA ASP A 85 22.98 -6.70 5.23
C ASP A 85 23.93 -7.89 5.40
N ALA A 86 23.67 -8.76 6.38
CA ALA A 86 24.48 -9.96 6.58
C ALA A 86 24.46 -10.93 5.41
N ALA A 87 23.33 -11.06 4.72
CA ALA A 87 23.14 -11.96 3.57
C ALA A 87 23.72 -11.41 2.26
N LEU A 88 23.98 -10.11 2.17
CA LEU A 88 24.54 -9.49 0.97
C LEU A 88 26.05 -9.69 0.88
N PRO A 89 26.61 -9.84 -0.35
CA PRO A 89 28.06 -9.79 -0.60
C PRO A 89 28.67 -8.47 -0.13
N GLU A 90 29.96 -8.47 0.22
CA GLU A 90 30.65 -7.28 0.77
C GLU A 90 30.57 -6.06 -0.16
N GLU A 91 30.59 -6.25 -1.47
CA GLU A 91 30.49 -5.20 -2.50
C GLU A 91 29.09 -4.62 -2.64
N HIS A 92 28.05 -5.27 -2.07
CA HIS A 92 26.64 -4.89 -2.14
C HIS A 92 26.01 -4.63 -0.76
N LYS A 93 26.84 -4.48 0.28
CA LYS A 93 26.36 -4.12 1.62
C LYS A 93 25.55 -2.84 1.62
N LEU A 94 24.59 -2.75 2.55
CA LEU A 94 23.76 -1.56 2.67
C LEU A 94 24.60 -0.32 3.03
N PRO A 95 24.25 0.86 2.49
CA PRO A 95 25.00 2.08 2.77
C PRO A 95 24.92 2.43 4.25
N ARG A 96 26.04 2.92 4.80
CA ARG A 96 26.17 3.36 6.20
C ARG A 96 26.55 4.82 6.27
N ASP A 97 26.14 5.46 7.34
CA ASP A 97 26.56 6.82 7.69
C ASP A 97 27.95 6.81 8.37
N GLU A 98 28.51 7.98 8.59
CA GLU A 98 29.85 8.17 9.19
C GLU A 98 29.96 7.55 10.61
N ASP A 99 28.83 7.47 11.32
CA ASP A 99 28.72 6.83 12.65
C ASP A 99 28.57 5.31 12.60
N GLY A 100 28.52 4.71 11.40
CA GLY A 100 28.35 3.28 11.16
C GLY A 100 26.91 2.80 11.19
N SER A 101 25.92 3.68 11.41
CA SER A 101 24.51 3.34 11.30
C SER A 101 24.08 3.13 9.84
N PHE A 102 23.00 2.34 9.61
CA PHE A 102 22.47 2.16 8.27
C PHE A 102 21.85 3.45 7.74
N ASN A 103 22.29 3.90 6.58
CA ASN A 103 21.71 5.04 5.88
C ASN A 103 20.40 4.62 5.21
N LEU A 104 19.32 4.69 5.96
CA LEU A 104 17.98 4.32 5.52
C LEU A 104 17.17 5.57 5.18
N ARG A 105 16.60 5.58 3.98
CA ARG A 105 15.72 6.67 3.57
C ARG A 105 14.32 6.52 4.14
N LYS A 106 13.88 7.52 4.90
CA LYS A 106 12.46 7.72 5.20
C LYS A 106 11.77 8.38 4.01
N LYS A 107 10.49 8.02 3.79
CA LYS A 107 9.65 8.39 2.64
C LYS A 107 9.55 9.91 2.37
N ASP A 108 9.88 10.75 3.35
CA ASP A 108 9.68 12.20 3.36
C ASP A 108 10.94 13.04 3.09
N SER A 109 12.05 12.43 2.67
CA SER A 109 13.22 13.21 2.30
C SER A 109 12.94 13.98 1.01
N GLY A 110 12.57 15.26 1.16
CA GLY A 110 12.16 16.18 0.11
C GLY A 110 13.14 16.29 -1.05
N ARG A 111 12.64 16.79 -2.18
CA ARG A 111 13.47 17.20 -3.33
C ARG A 111 14.48 18.26 -2.88
N VAL A 112 15.75 18.06 -3.17
CA VAL A 112 16.74 19.12 -3.05
C VAL A 112 16.38 20.20 -4.06
N SER A 113 16.57 21.47 -3.69
CA SER A 113 16.14 22.66 -4.43
C SER A 113 16.72 22.81 -5.85
N ASP A 114 17.72 22.00 -6.21
CA ASP A 114 18.38 21.99 -7.53
C ASP A 114 17.81 20.98 -8.53
N GLY A 115 16.73 20.27 -8.18
CA GLY A 115 16.10 19.26 -9.02
C GLY A 115 16.86 17.94 -9.13
N THR A 116 18.06 17.83 -8.55
CA THR A 116 18.82 16.59 -8.53
C THR A 116 18.32 15.68 -7.41
N LYS A 117 17.94 14.43 -7.78
CA LYS A 117 17.58 13.41 -6.81
C LYS A 117 18.88 12.84 -6.20
N LYS A 118 19.40 13.46 -5.15
CA LYS A 118 20.44 12.81 -4.33
C LYS A 118 19.81 11.66 -3.54
N TYR A 119 19.85 10.48 -4.13
CA TYR A 119 19.49 9.23 -3.46
C TYR A 119 20.72 8.68 -2.73
N ALA A 120 21.14 9.33 -1.66
CA ALA A 120 22.06 8.74 -0.70
C ALA A 120 21.22 7.94 0.31
N GLY A 121 21.27 6.61 0.28
CA GLY A 121 20.61 5.76 1.25
C GLY A 121 19.69 4.69 0.64
N PHE A 122 19.50 3.62 1.40
CA PHE A 122 18.64 2.51 1.02
C PHE A 122 17.19 2.79 1.41
N ASN A 123 16.26 2.62 0.47
CA ASN A 123 14.83 2.84 0.71
C ASN A 123 14.09 1.49 0.69
N LEU A 124 13.72 1.00 1.86
CA LEU A 124 12.92 -0.21 2.05
C LEU A 124 11.58 -0.20 1.31
N GLY A 125 11.03 0.97 1.06
CA GLY A 125 9.79 1.16 0.28
C GLY A 125 9.98 1.24 -1.23
N SER A 126 11.23 1.17 -1.75
CA SER A 126 11.51 1.24 -3.18
C SER A 126 11.45 -0.15 -3.83
N PRO A 127 10.46 -0.44 -4.69
CA PRO A 127 10.39 -1.74 -5.38
C PRO A 127 11.64 -2.03 -6.19
N LYS A 128 12.22 -1.01 -6.84
CA LYS A 128 13.43 -1.15 -7.66
C LYS A 128 14.64 -1.57 -6.84
N GLN A 129 14.90 -0.90 -5.71
CA GLN A 129 16.01 -1.25 -4.83
C GLN A 129 15.79 -2.62 -4.17
N MET A 130 14.54 -2.96 -3.82
CA MET A 130 14.23 -4.27 -3.28
C MET A 130 14.43 -5.40 -4.30
N VAL A 131 14.06 -5.20 -5.57
CA VAL A 131 14.37 -6.17 -6.63
C VAL A 131 15.88 -6.36 -6.78
N GLU A 132 16.65 -5.27 -6.80
CA GLU A 132 18.11 -5.31 -6.91
C GLU A 132 18.74 -6.10 -5.77
N VAL A 133 18.37 -5.79 -4.53
CA VAL A 133 18.88 -6.48 -3.35
C VAL A 133 18.45 -7.96 -3.32
N MET A 134 17.20 -8.26 -3.66
CA MET A 134 16.73 -9.64 -3.72
C MET A 134 17.42 -10.41 -4.84
N THR A 135 17.81 -9.77 -5.95
CA THR A 135 18.60 -10.39 -7.01
C THR A 135 19.95 -10.88 -6.50
N HIS A 136 20.62 -10.11 -5.63
CA HIS A 136 21.91 -10.53 -5.04
C HIS A 136 21.76 -11.72 -4.08
N ILE A 137 20.61 -11.85 -3.42
CA ILE A 137 20.33 -12.97 -2.50
C ILE A 137 19.93 -14.23 -3.26
N LEU A 138 19.12 -14.08 -4.31
CA LEU A 138 18.55 -15.19 -5.08
C LEU A 138 19.47 -15.66 -6.22
N GLY A 139 20.43 -14.82 -6.63
CA GLY A 139 21.27 -15.07 -7.83
C GLY A 139 20.59 -14.67 -9.15
N GLU A 140 19.27 -14.44 -9.13
CA GLU A 140 18.48 -14.00 -10.28
C GLU A 140 17.36 -13.06 -9.81
N PRO A 141 16.88 -12.14 -10.67
CA PRO A 141 15.79 -11.23 -10.30
C PRO A 141 14.47 -12.00 -10.08
N PRO A 142 13.78 -11.77 -8.96
CA PRO A 142 12.45 -12.32 -8.78
C PRO A 142 11.48 -11.71 -9.80
N VAL A 143 10.71 -12.56 -10.50
CA VAL A 143 9.81 -12.13 -11.58
C VAL A 143 8.35 -12.49 -11.28
N ASP A 144 7.45 -11.66 -11.75
CA ASP A 144 6.00 -11.92 -11.69
C ASP A 144 5.53 -12.87 -12.82
N GLY A 145 4.22 -13.11 -12.88
CA GLY A 145 3.63 -14.00 -13.88
C GLY A 145 3.82 -13.53 -15.34
N ASP A 146 4.13 -12.25 -15.55
CA ASP A 146 4.42 -11.67 -16.87
C ASP A 146 5.94 -11.64 -17.18
N GLY A 147 6.78 -12.19 -16.31
CA GLY A 147 8.24 -12.20 -16.45
C GLY A 147 8.90 -10.84 -16.12
N LYS A 148 8.21 -9.92 -15.47
CA LYS A 148 8.77 -8.62 -15.07
C LYS A 148 9.39 -8.71 -13.68
N PRO A 149 10.57 -8.08 -13.45
CA PRO A 149 11.17 -8.02 -12.12
C PRO A 149 10.25 -7.40 -11.08
N SER A 150 9.99 -8.13 -9.98
CA SER A 150 9.03 -7.72 -8.96
C SER A 150 9.43 -8.24 -7.57
N ALA A 151 9.48 -7.33 -6.60
CA ALA A 151 9.63 -7.65 -5.18
C ALA A 151 8.27 -7.60 -4.44
N SER A 152 7.18 -7.91 -5.13
CA SER A 152 5.86 -7.98 -4.52
C SER A 152 5.76 -9.14 -3.53
N ARG A 153 4.85 -9.02 -2.56
CA ARG A 153 4.60 -10.09 -1.59
C ARG A 153 4.28 -11.43 -2.26
N GLN A 154 3.46 -11.39 -3.30
CA GLN A 154 3.04 -12.59 -4.02
C GLN A 154 4.24 -13.33 -4.66
N VAL A 155 5.13 -12.58 -5.31
CA VAL A 155 6.33 -13.13 -5.95
C VAL A 155 7.30 -13.68 -4.90
N LEU A 156 7.63 -12.88 -3.89
CA LEU A 156 8.61 -13.27 -2.87
C LEU A 156 8.13 -14.41 -1.97
N SER A 157 6.82 -14.63 -1.84
CA SER A 157 6.29 -15.78 -1.09
C SER A 157 6.76 -17.12 -1.64
N ASN A 158 7.07 -17.22 -2.94
CA ASN A 158 7.57 -18.44 -3.56
C ASN A 158 8.99 -18.82 -3.10
N TYR A 159 9.76 -17.85 -2.62
CA TYR A 159 11.15 -18.00 -2.16
C TYR A 159 11.29 -18.06 -0.63
N ALA A 160 10.18 -17.84 0.10
CA ALA A 160 10.22 -17.69 1.55
C ALA A 160 10.58 -18.98 2.30
N ALA A 161 10.37 -20.17 1.68
CA ALA A 161 10.73 -21.45 2.28
C ALA A 161 12.24 -21.62 2.39
N ASP A 162 12.97 -21.20 1.35
CA ASP A 162 14.41 -21.43 1.21
C ASP A 162 15.28 -20.26 1.70
N HIS A 163 14.67 -19.07 1.83
CA HIS A 163 15.39 -17.84 2.20
C HIS A 163 14.80 -17.17 3.45
N GLU A 164 15.51 -17.29 4.55
CA GLU A 164 15.11 -16.70 5.85
C GLU A 164 14.89 -15.19 5.76
N VAL A 165 15.75 -14.48 5.06
CA VAL A 165 15.65 -13.01 4.88
C VAL A 165 14.34 -12.62 4.22
N ILE A 166 13.90 -13.38 3.22
CA ILE A 166 12.62 -13.14 2.52
C ILE A 166 11.45 -13.39 3.44
N ARG A 167 11.51 -14.43 4.27
CA ARG A 167 10.48 -14.74 5.25
C ARG A 167 10.32 -13.60 6.27
N ILE A 168 11.43 -13.05 6.76
CA ILE A 168 11.43 -11.92 7.69
C ILE A 168 10.88 -10.65 7.01
N PHE A 169 11.28 -10.38 5.77
CA PHE A 169 10.72 -9.28 4.98
C PHE A 169 9.20 -9.37 4.82
N LEU A 170 8.69 -10.54 4.52
CA LEU A 170 7.25 -10.76 4.41
C LEU A 170 6.52 -10.61 5.74
N GLY A 171 7.15 -10.99 6.84
CA GLY A 171 6.67 -10.76 8.20
C GLY A 171 6.56 -9.26 8.52
N TRP A 172 7.64 -8.51 8.28
CA TRP A 172 7.66 -7.06 8.46
C TRP A 172 6.62 -6.34 7.60
N LYS A 173 6.45 -6.75 6.34
CA LYS A 173 5.42 -6.18 5.45
C LYS A 173 3.98 -6.48 5.89
N LYS A 174 3.78 -7.41 6.81
CA LYS A 174 2.47 -7.79 7.35
C LYS A 174 2.14 -7.03 8.64
N ALA A 175 3.16 -6.68 9.44
CA ALA A 175 3.03 -5.87 10.65
C ALA A 175 2.70 -4.41 10.30
#